data_b662eb0627da0fdeaf9fa49513cf321f
#
_entry.id   b662eb0627da0fdeaf9fa49513cf321f
#
_cell.length_a   1.000
_cell.length_b   1.000
_cell.length_c   1.000
_cell.angle_alpha   90.00
_cell.angle_beta   90.00
_cell.angle_gamma   90.00
#
_symmetry.space_group_name_H-M   'P 1'
#
loop_
_entity.id
_entity.type
_entity.pdbx_description
1 polymer ?
#
loop_
_entity_poly.entity_id
_entity_poly.type
_entity_poly.pdbx_seq_one_letter_code
_entity_poly.pdbx_strand_id
1 'polypeptide(L)'
;KDYILKPLEPDNLNELKKLVQEAAKRRFAQPHAEKPWVPDPEESAQNSTLYAIYQQVKAHMGEPDFSVSRLADTLHLSAGYLGRIFSKEAGKGLAEYIGEERLKRAMALLMDSDKSVQEIAVLSGYANVSYFNRIFKAKLEMSPSEYRRRYYQEKLKDQGK
;
A
#
# COMPACT_ATOMS: atom_id res chain seq x y z
N LYS A 1 29.70 -19.64 7.98
CA LYS A 1 28.79 -19.90 9.15
C LYS A 1 27.41 -20.10 8.59
N ASP A 2 27.00 -21.36 8.55
CA ASP A 2 25.75 -21.82 7.95
C ASP A 2 24.60 -21.44 8.87
N TYR A 3 23.70 -20.58 8.38
CA TYR A 3 22.42 -20.36 9.00
C TYR A 3 21.49 -21.51 8.59
N ILE A 4 21.40 -22.52 9.45
CA ILE A 4 20.39 -23.58 9.35
C ILE A 4 19.05 -22.93 9.60
N LEU A 5 18.24 -22.80 8.54
CA LEU A 5 16.83 -22.46 8.64
C LEU A 5 16.11 -23.61 9.36
N LYS A 6 15.75 -23.43 10.62
CA LYS A 6 14.89 -24.37 11.34
C LYS A 6 13.56 -24.53 10.59
N PRO A 7 13.04 -25.76 10.45
CA PRO A 7 11.71 -25.96 9.88
C PRO A 7 10.66 -25.25 10.75
N LEU A 8 9.73 -24.55 10.09
CA LEU A 8 8.63 -23.85 10.74
C LEU A 8 7.64 -24.87 11.31
N GLU A 9 7.56 -24.96 12.63
CA GLU A 9 6.53 -25.69 13.36
C GLU A 9 5.14 -25.06 13.16
N PRO A 10 4.04 -25.83 13.19
CA PRO A 10 2.67 -25.33 12.95
C PRO A 10 2.23 -24.20 13.89
N ASP A 11 2.77 -24.12 15.10
CA ASP A 11 2.48 -23.05 16.07
C ASP A 11 3.06 -21.70 15.68
N ASN A 12 4.10 -21.68 14.85
CA ASN A 12 4.71 -20.45 14.30
C ASN A 12 3.84 -19.74 13.24
N LEU A 13 2.85 -20.42 12.69
CA LEU A 13 2.04 -19.86 11.59
C LEU A 13 1.03 -18.83 12.09
N ASN A 14 0.46 -19.06 13.27
CA ASN A 14 -0.43 -18.10 13.93
C ASN A 14 0.37 -16.90 14.49
N GLU A 15 1.59 -17.13 14.94
CA GLU A 15 2.53 -16.06 15.30
C GLU A 15 2.95 -15.28 14.05
N LEU A 16 3.18 -15.93 12.91
CA LEU A 16 3.50 -15.26 11.65
C LEU A 16 2.30 -14.46 11.11
N LYS A 17 1.08 -15.00 11.21
CA LYS A 17 -0.17 -14.24 10.91
C LYS A 17 -0.27 -13.01 11.80
N LYS A 18 -0.01 -13.17 13.08
CA LYS A 18 -0.02 -12.09 14.05
C LYS A 18 1.10 -11.08 13.78
N LEU A 19 2.31 -11.55 13.47
CA LEU A 19 3.46 -10.71 13.11
C LEU A 19 3.29 -10.00 11.76
N VAL A 20 2.72 -10.65 10.73
CA VAL A 20 2.41 -10.02 9.44
C VAL A 20 1.26 -9.05 9.59
N GLN A 21 0.22 -9.39 10.35
CA GLN A 21 -0.86 -8.46 10.68
C GLN A 21 -0.40 -7.34 11.61
N GLU A 22 0.47 -7.61 12.57
CA GLU A 22 1.05 -6.59 13.45
C GLU A 22 2.14 -5.77 12.75
N ALA A 23 2.96 -6.34 11.88
CA ALA A 23 3.91 -5.58 11.06
C ALA A 23 3.17 -4.72 10.01
N ALA A 24 2.11 -5.24 9.41
CA ALA A 24 1.20 -4.45 8.58
C ALA A 24 0.51 -3.37 9.44
N LYS A 25 -0.01 -3.71 10.62
CA LYS A 25 -0.58 -2.75 11.56
C LYS A 25 0.45 -1.74 12.06
N ARG A 26 1.66 -2.15 12.45
CA ARG A 26 2.70 -1.24 12.96
C ARG A 26 3.32 -0.34 11.89
N ARG A 27 3.41 -0.79 10.63
CA ARG A 27 3.93 0.02 9.52
C ARG A 27 2.86 0.81 8.76
N PHE A 28 1.59 0.40 8.87
CA PHE A 28 0.44 1.10 8.27
C PHE A 28 -0.50 1.71 9.30
N ALA A 29 -0.38 1.39 10.58
CA ALA A 29 -1.04 2.06 11.68
C ALA A 29 -0.09 3.08 12.29
N GLN A 30 -0.04 4.26 11.71
CA GLN A 30 0.28 5.45 12.50
C GLN A 30 -0.81 5.60 13.57
N PRO A 31 -0.51 6.08 14.81
CA PRO A 31 -1.48 6.18 15.90
C PRO A 31 -2.67 7.14 15.67
N HIS A 32 -2.89 7.56 14.43
CA HIS A 32 -4.05 8.33 13.99
C HIS A 32 -5.00 7.59 13.05
N ALA A 33 -4.85 6.26 12.89
CA ALA A 33 -5.67 5.46 11.97
C ALA A 33 -6.88 4.81 12.67
N GLU A 34 -7.60 5.57 13.47
CA GLU A 34 -9.00 5.26 13.78
C GLU A 34 -9.89 6.00 12.78
N LYS A 35 -10.17 5.39 11.66
CA LYS A 35 -10.91 5.71 10.43
C LYS A 35 -10.01 6.21 9.30
N PRO A 36 -10.22 5.75 8.05
CA PRO A 36 -9.76 6.52 6.91
C PRO A 36 -10.39 7.91 7.05
N TRP A 37 -9.56 8.94 7.28
CA TRP A 37 -10.03 10.30 7.36
C TRP A 37 -10.68 10.66 6.01
N VAL A 38 -12.00 10.68 5.97
CA VAL A 38 -12.79 11.26 4.90
C VAL A 38 -13.29 12.58 5.47
N PRO A 39 -12.81 13.72 4.97
CA PRO A 39 -13.30 15.01 5.45
C PRO A 39 -14.80 15.08 5.29
N ASP A 40 -15.49 15.62 6.30
CA ASP A 40 -16.91 15.97 6.18
C ASP A 40 -17.04 17.03 5.07
N PRO A 41 -17.90 16.82 4.06
CA PRO A 41 -18.05 17.76 2.94
C PRO A 41 -18.42 19.20 3.36
N GLU A 42 -18.91 19.38 4.59
CA GLU A 42 -19.37 20.68 5.10
C GLU A 42 -18.31 21.54 5.79
N GLU A 43 -17.08 21.01 6.07
CA GLU A 43 -16.01 21.79 6.68
C GLU A 43 -15.08 22.40 5.64
N SER A 44 -15.00 23.71 5.58
CA SER A 44 -14.06 24.65 4.94
C SER A 44 -13.32 24.26 3.62
N ALA A 45 -12.86 25.28 2.86
CA ALA A 45 -12.14 25.12 1.58
C ALA A 45 -10.86 24.27 1.66
N GLN A 46 -10.21 24.17 2.83
CA GLN A 46 -9.06 23.29 3.05
C GLN A 46 -9.46 21.82 3.04
N ASN A 47 -10.61 21.48 3.65
CA ASN A 47 -11.17 20.14 3.65
C ASN A 47 -11.59 19.71 2.23
N SER A 48 -12.07 20.65 1.39
CA SER A 48 -12.42 20.34 0.00
C SER A 48 -11.20 19.97 -0.84
N THR A 49 -10.05 20.62 -0.63
CA THR A 49 -8.79 20.29 -1.33
C THR A 49 -8.27 18.92 -0.93
N LEU A 50 -8.29 18.61 0.36
CA LEU A 50 -7.90 17.28 0.85
C LEU A 50 -8.81 16.18 0.32
N TYR A 51 -10.12 16.41 0.35
CA TYR A 51 -11.08 15.49 -0.24
C TYR A 51 -10.79 15.25 -1.73
N ALA A 52 -10.54 16.31 -2.49
CA ALA A 52 -10.16 16.21 -3.90
C ALA A 52 -8.87 15.39 -4.10
N ILE A 53 -7.83 15.61 -3.26
CA ILE A 53 -6.61 14.80 -3.28
C ILE A 53 -6.92 13.32 -3.09
N TYR A 54 -7.69 12.94 -2.05
CA TYR A 54 -8.04 11.54 -1.79
C TYR A 54 -8.82 10.92 -2.94
N GLN A 55 -9.80 11.61 -3.51
CA GLN A 55 -10.58 11.13 -4.64
C GLN A 55 -9.70 10.90 -5.88
N GLN A 56 -8.83 11.84 -6.21
CA GLN A 56 -7.91 11.73 -7.35
C GLN A 56 -6.90 10.60 -7.16
N VAL A 57 -6.32 10.47 -5.97
CA VAL A 57 -5.41 9.35 -5.67
C VAL A 57 -6.15 8.02 -5.81
N LYS A 58 -7.33 7.88 -5.23
CA LYS A 58 -8.13 6.65 -5.32
C LYS A 58 -8.48 6.28 -6.77
N ALA A 59 -8.82 7.25 -7.59
CA ALA A 59 -9.19 7.05 -8.98
C ALA A 59 -7.99 6.68 -9.87
N HIS A 60 -6.84 7.33 -9.65
CA HIS A 60 -5.73 7.32 -10.62
C HIS A 60 -4.43 6.68 -10.11
N MET A 61 -4.32 6.26 -8.84
CA MET A 61 -3.09 5.67 -8.29
C MET A 61 -2.58 4.44 -9.06
N GLY A 62 -3.47 3.74 -9.77
CA GLY A 62 -3.13 2.59 -10.61
C GLY A 62 -2.52 2.96 -11.96
N GLU A 63 -2.50 4.22 -12.34
CA GLU A 63 -1.87 4.70 -13.57
C GLU A 63 -0.37 4.91 -13.33
N PRO A 64 0.52 4.32 -14.17
CA PRO A 64 1.96 4.40 -13.95
C PRO A 64 2.54 5.83 -14.03
N ASP A 65 1.90 6.71 -14.77
CA ASP A 65 2.27 8.13 -14.93
C ASP A 65 1.62 9.06 -13.89
N PHE A 66 0.73 8.55 -13.04
CA PHE A 66 0.15 9.34 -11.96
C PHE A 66 1.21 9.71 -10.92
N SER A 67 1.33 10.99 -10.64
CA SER A 67 2.33 11.58 -9.76
C SER A 67 1.76 12.79 -9.01
N VAL A 68 2.49 13.27 -8.00
CA VAL A 68 2.13 14.51 -7.29
C VAL A 68 2.05 15.69 -8.24
N SER A 69 2.92 15.77 -9.26
CA SER A 69 2.89 16.83 -10.26
C SER A 69 1.61 16.76 -11.10
N ARG A 70 1.27 15.58 -11.64
CA ARG A 70 0.04 15.40 -12.41
C ARG A 70 -1.22 15.70 -11.58
N LEU A 71 -1.23 15.29 -10.33
CA LEU A 71 -2.32 15.63 -9.41
C LEU A 71 -2.43 17.16 -9.21
N ALA A 72 -1.30 17.84 -9.07
CA ALA A 72 -1.25 19.29 -8.93
C ALA A 72 -1.79 20.00 -10.18
N ASP A 73 -1.39 19.53 -11.36
CA ASP A 73 -1.90 20.04 -12.64
C ASP A 73 -3.42 19.82 -12.75
N THR A 74 -3.92 18.64 -12.38
CA THR A 74 -5.35 18.32 -12.41
C THR A 74 -6.18 19.21 -11.48
N LEU A 75 -5.63 19.55 -10.32
CA LEU A 75 -6.31 20.39 -9.33
C LEU A 75 -6.02 21.89 -9.52
N HIS A 76 -5.26 22.27 -10.54
CA HIS A 76 -4.81 23.66 -10.80
C HIS A 76 -4.10 24.31 -9.60
N LEU A 77 -3.29 23.50 -8.88
CA LEU A 77 -2.56 23.92 -7.69
C LEU A 77 -1.06 23.59 -7.85
N SER A 78 -0.22 24.21 -7.04
CA SER A 78 1.20 23.85 -7.03
C SER A 78 1.44 22.55 -6.23
N ALA A 79 2.38 21.73 -6.70
CA ALA A 79 2.77 20.49 -5.99
C ALA A 79 3.25 20.77 -4.55
N GLY A 80 3.95 21.90 -4.34
CA GLY A 80 4.38 22.32 -3.01
C GLY A 80 3.22 22.70 -2.08
N TYR A 81 2.17 23.31 -2.61
CA TYR A 81 0.96 23.61 -1.85
C TYR A 81 0.22 22.34 -1.44
N LEU A 82 0.00 21.42 -2.39
CA LEU A 82 -0.63 20.12 -2.11
C LEU A 82 0.16 19.34 -1.06
N GLY A 83 1.49 19.28 -1.20
CA GLY A 83 2.36 18.57 -0.26
C GLY A 83 2.26 19.15 1.15
N ARG A 84 2.22 20.47 1.31
CA ARG A 84 2.09 21.13 2.61
C ARG A 84 0.74 20.87 3.28
N ILE A 85 -0.36 21.06 2.54
CA ILE A 85 -1.71 20.80 3.06
C ILE A 85 -1.81 19.33 3.48
N PHE A 86 -1.44 18.41 2.58
CA PHE A 86 -1.56 17.00 2.85
C PHE A 86 -0.73 16.56 4.04
N SER A 87 0.55 16.98 4.12
CA SER A 87 1.42 16.58 5.24
C SER A 87 0.99 17.17 6.57
N LYS A 88 0.43 18.38 6.60
CA LYS A 88 -0.11 19.00 7.80
C LYS A 88 -1.26 18.19 8.40
N GLU A 89 -2.16 17.70 7.57
CA GLU A 89 -3.38 17.00 8.02
C GLU A 89 -3.17 15.48 8.13
N ALA A 90 -2.45 14.87 7.17
CA ALA A 90 -2.23 13.42 7.13
C ALA A 90 -1.01 12.95 7.94
N GLY A 91 -0.17 13.86 8.42
CA GLY A 91 1.05 13.56 9.18
C GLY A 91 2.15 12.86 8.36
N LYS A 92 2.00 12.78 7.03
CA LYS A 92 2.95 12.13 6.10
C LYS A 92 2.96 12.80 4.73
N GLY A 93 4.01 12.54 3.94
CA GLY A 93 4.14 13.09 2.60
C GLY A 93 3.12 12.51 1.60
N LEU A 94 2.62 13.36 0.68
CA LEU A 94 1.66 12.93 -0.34
C LEU A 94 2.21 11.85 -1.28
N ALA A 95 3.49 11.94 -1.68
CA ALA A 95 4.14 10.90 -2.48
C ALA A 95 4.25 9.56 -1.74
N GLU A 96 4.52 9.61 -0.44
CA GLU A 96 4.55 8.43 0.43
C GLU A 96 3.16 7.79 0.51
N TYR A 97 2.12 8.58 0.71
CA TYR A 97 0.74 8.12 0.73
C TYR A 97 0.35 7.41 -0.58
N ILE A 98 0.64 8.02 -1.75
CA ILE A 98 0.40 7.39 -3.05
C ILE A 98 1.14 6.04 -3.15
N GLY A 99 2.39 5.98 -2.70
CA GLY A 99 3.18 4.74 -2.69
C GLY A 99 2.57 3.65 -1.81
N GLU A 100 2.04 4.00 -0.65
CA GLU A 100 1.34 3.07 0.25
C GLU A 100 0.03 2.54 -0.36
N GLU A 101 -0.77 3.41 -0.97
CA GLU A 101 -2.01 2.99 -1.62
C GLU A 101 -1.75 2.06 -2.81
N ARG A 102 -0.70 2.32 -3.59
CA ARG A 102 -0.22 1.42 -4.65
C ARG A 102 0.19 0.06 -4.12
N LEU A 103 0.91 0.01 -2.99
CA LEU A 103 1.29 -1.26 -2.36
C LEU A 103 0.08 -2.03 -1.84
N LYS A 104 -0.89 -1.36 -1.21
CA LYS A 104 -2.15 -1.99 -0.78
C LYS A 104 -2.89 -2.61 -1.96
N ARG A 105 -2.99 -1.88 -3.08
CA ARG A 105 -3.58 -2.39 -4.32
C ARG A 105 -2.83 -3.62 -4.85
N ALA A 106 -1.50 -3.59 -4.86
CA ALA A 106 -0.68 -4.72 -5.28
C ALA A 106 -0.90 -5.94 -4.40
N MET A 107 -0.95 -5.77 -3.09
CA MET A 107 -1.25 -6.84 -2.14
C MET A 107 -2.62 -7.47 -2.41
N ALA A 108 -3.66 -6.67 -2.61
CA ALA A 108 -4.99 -7.15 -2.95
C ALA A 108 -4.97 -7.96 -4.25
N LEU A 109 -4.34 -7.45 -5.32
CA LEU A 109 -4.23 -8.16 -6.60
C LEU A 109 -3.42 -9.47 -6.50
N LEU A 110 -2.40 -9.52 -5.64
CA LEU A 110 -1.64 -10.75 -5.38
C LEU A 110 -2.49 -11.84 -4.72
N MET A 111 -3.46 -11.47 -3.90
CA MET A 111 -4.36 -12.39 -3.18
C MET A 111 -5.56 -12.84 -4.02
N ASP A 112 -6.09 -11.95 -4.86
CA ASP A 112 -7.40 -12.12 -5.49
C ASP A 112 -7.32 -12.36 -7.01
N SER A 113 -6.13 -12.49 -7.60
CA SER A 113 -5.98 -12.71 -9.04
C SER A 113 -4.82 -13.63 -9.39
N ASP A 114 -4.96 -14.31 -10.55
CA ASP A 114 -3.90 -15.15 -11.14
C ASP A 114 -2.91 -14.35 -12.02
N LYS A 115 -3.01 -13.02 -12.01
CA LYS A 115 -2.14 -12.14 -12.80
C LYS A 115 -0.68 -12.32 -12.41
N SER A 116 0.21 -12.19 -13.38
CA SER A 116 1.65 -12.20 -13.14
C SER A 116 2.07 -11.02 -12.24
N VAL A 117 3.19 -11.16 -11.54
CA VAL A 117 3.78 -10.07 -10.74
C VAL A 117 4.03 -8.83 -11.60
N GLN A 118 4.37 -9.04 -12.87
CA GLN A 118 4.63 -7.96 -13.84
C GLN A 118 3.36 -7.18 -14.15
N GLU A 119 2.25 -7.86 -14.44
CA GLU A 119 0.95 -7.22 -14.65
C GLU A 119 0.46 -6.49 -13.40
N ILE A 120 0.65 -7.11 -12.22
CA ILE A 120 0.25 -6.49 -10.94
C ILE A 120 1.05 -5.22 -10.68
N ALA A 121 2.36 -5.20 -10.96
CA ALA A 121 3.15 -3.99 -10.84
C ALA A 121 2.55 -2.84 -11.66
N VAL A 122 2.26 -3.10 -12.96
CA VAL A 122 1.65 -2.09 -13.86
C VAL A 122 0.28 -1.66 -13.36
N LEU A 123 -0.60 -2.60 -13.02
CA LEU A 123 -1.96 -2.31 -12.52
C LEU A 123 -1.98 -1.56 -11.19
N SER A 124 -0.88 -1.65 -10.45
CA SER A 124 -0.69 -0.92 -9.19
C SER A 124 0.05 0.41 -9.36
N GLY A 125 0.25 0.86 -10.61
CA GLY A 125 0.84 2.15 -10.91
C GLY A 125 2.37 2.18 -10.93
N TYR A 126 3.03 1.03 -11.07
CA TYR A 126 4.48 0.96 -11.20
C TYR A 126 4.90 0.68 -12.65
N ALA A 127 5.50 1.67 -13.30
CA ALA A 127 6.02 1.51 -14.67
C ALA A 127 7.23 0.56 -14.73
N ASN A 128 7.99 0.43 -13.63
CA ASN A 128 9.19 -0.41 -13.56
C ASN A 128 9.02 -1.53 -12.53
N VAL A 129 9.01 -2.77 -13.02
CA VAL A 129 8.81 -3.98 -12.20
C VAL A 129 9.96 -4.21 -11.22
N SER A 130 11.21 -3.91 -11.61
CA SER A 130 12.37 -4.06 -10.72
C SER A 130 12.29 -3.08 -9.55
N TYR A 131 11.85 -1.85 -9.81
CA TYR A 131 11.58 -0.86 -8.77
C TYR A 131 10.44 -1.31 -7.84
N PHE A 132 9.33 -1.81 -8.41
CA PHE A 132 8.22 -2.39 -7.64
C PHE A 132 8.70 -3.50 -6.71
N ASN A 133 9.44 -4.49 -7.22
CA ASN A 133 9.95 -5.60 -6.42
C ASN A 133 10.83 -5.11 -5.26
N ARG A 134 11.69 -4.12 -5.51
CA ARG A 134 12.55 -3.52 -4.48
C ARG A 134 11.75 -2.82 -3.39
N ILE A 135 10.77 -1.99 -3.77
CA ILE A 135 9.92 -1.27 -2.80
C ILE A 135 9.05 -2.25 -2.02
N PHE A 136 8.45 -3.23 -2.69
CA PHE A 136 7.61 -4.25 -2.06
C PHE A 136 8.42 -5.04 -1.02
N LYS A 137 9.62 -5.51 -1.38
CA LYS A 137 10.50 -6.23 -0.47
C LYS A 137 10.98 -5.35 0.70
N ALA A 138 11.30 -4.08 0.44
CA ALA A 138 11.72 -3.15 1.49
C ALA A 138 10.61 -2.86 2.51
N LYS A 139 9.35 -2.82 2.07
CA LYS A 139 8.20 -2.52 2.93
C LYS A 139 7.63 -3.74 3.65
N LEU A 140 7.63 -4.91 3.01
CA LEU A 140 7.00 -6.13 3.49
C LEU A 140 7.98 -7.25 3.87
N GLU A 141 9.29 -7.01 3.71
CA GLU A 141 10.38 -7.95 4.03
C GLU A 141 10.36 -9.26 3.22
N MET A 142 9.52 -9.32 2.18
CA MET A 142 9.40 -10.46 1.27
C MET A 142 9.07 -10.00 -0.15
N SER A 143 9.39 -10.82 -1.14
CA SER A 143 9.05 -10.55 -2.54
C SER A 143 7.54 -10.71 -2.80
N PRO A 144 7.00 -10.09 -3.88
CA PRO A 144 5.59 -10.29 -4.27
C PRO A 144 5.22 -11.75 -4.50
N SER A 145 6.10 -12.53 -5.11
CA SER A 145 5.88 -13.96 -5.34
C SER A 145 5.84 -14.78 -4.05
N GLU A 146 6.70 -14.46 -3.09
CA GLU A 146 6.68 -15.08 -1.75
C GLU A 146 5.41 -14.70 -0.99
N TYR A 147 4.98 -13.45 -1.08
CA TYR A 147 3.74 -12.96 -0.47
C TYR A 147 2.54 -13.75 -0.99
N ARG A 148 2.39 -13.88 -2.33
CA ARG A 148 1.33 -14.69 -2.96
C ARG A 148 1.38 -16.13 -2.50
N ARG A 149 2.54 -16.78 -2.57
CA ARG A 149 2.70 -18.18 -2.19
C ARG A 149 2.27 -18.45 -0.74
N ARG A 150 2.67 -17.58 0.20
CA ARG A 150 2.28 -17.69 1.60
C ARG A 150 0.77 -17.56 1.78
N TYR A 151 0.15 -16.59 1.14
CA TYR A 151 -1.30 -16.41 1.20
C TYR A 151 -2.06 -17.65 0.75
N TYR A 152 -1.71 -18.23 -0.40
CA TYR A 152 -2.38 -19.44 -0.90
C TYR A 152 -2.10 -20.67 -0.04
N GLN A 153 -0.91 -20.83 0.48
CA GLN A 153 -0.60 -21.93 1.42
C GLN A 153 -1.43 -21.84 2.71
N GLU A 154 -1.65 -20.64 3.23
CA GLU A 154 -2.50 -20.43 4.39
C GLU A 154 -3.97 -20.72 4.08
N LYS A 155 -4.47 -20.25 2.95
CA LYS A 155 -5.84 -20.48 2.51
C LYS A 155 -6.17 -21.96 2.34
N LEU A 156 -5.25 -22.76 1.80
CA LEU A 156 -5.41 -24.21 1.66
C LEU A 156 -5.45 -24.94 3.01
N LYS A 157 -4.68 -24.50 4.00
CA LYS A 157 -4.69 -25.08 5.34
C LYS A 157 -5.99 -24.80 6.10
N ASP A 158 -6.60 -23.65 5.87
CA ASP A 158 -7.87 -23.25 6.50
C ASP A 158 -9.07 -23.98 5.89
N GLN A 159 -8.99 -24.41 4.62
CA GLN A 159 -10.04 -25.20 3.94
C GLN A 159 -9.94 -26.71 4.18
N GLY A 160 -8.85 -27.21 4.72
CA GLY A 160 -8.62 -28.63 5.01
C GLY A 160 -9.00 -29.04 6.44
N LYS A 161 -9.63 -28.17 7.22
CA LYS A 161 -10.21 -28.45 8.53
C LYS A 161 -11.73 -28.45 8.47
#